data_7dd49cfbeb4a47d745629ccd597e7e55
#
_entry.id   7dd49cfbeb4a47d745629ccd597e7e55
#
_cell.length_a   1.000
_cell.length_b   1.000
_cell.length_c   1.000
_cell.angle_alpha   90.00
_cell.angle_beta   90.00
_cell.angle_gamma   90.00
#
_symmetry.space_group_name_H-M   'P 1'
#
loop_
_entity.id
_entity.type
_entity.pdbx_description
1 polymer ?
#
loop_
_entity_poly.entity_id
_entity_poly.type
_entity_poly.pdbx_seq_one_letter_code
_entity_poly.pdbx_strand_id
1 'polypeptide(L)'
;METNCTLTFDEYFDDKIINDRGIEKAYESFSQGERKRIDLSCLFAFMDIRRIQGTVSFNLAFYDELLDSALSSKGTEKVFEILQERVLLGENSYIITHKKENLKNPAINGIIYLEKIGGITRIGEYK
;
A
#
# COMPACT_ATOMS: atom_id res chain seq x y z
N MET A 1 13.75 -12.98 -7.14
CA MET A 1 14.63 -12.89 -5.98
C MET A 1 14.03 -11.89 -5.01
N GLU A 2 13.60 -12.37 -3.84
CA GLU A 2 13.10 -11.46 -2.80
C GLU A 2 14.32 -10.83 -2.13
N THR A 3 14.44 -9.52 -2.25
CA THR A 3 15.45 -8.77 -1.50
C THR A 3 14.87 -8.47 -0.12
N ASN A 4 15.25 -9.26 0.88
CA ASN A 4 14.96 -8.90 2.25
C ASN A 4 15.90 -7.75 2.64
N CYS A 5 15.33 -6.65 3.07
CA CYS A 5 16.08 -5.53 3.61
C CYS A 5 15.41 -5.04 4.89
N THR A 6 16.23 -4.50 5.78
CA THR A 6 15.76 -3.83 7.00
C THR A 6 15.95 -2.33 6.81
N LEU A 7 14.88 -1.58 7.03
CA LEU A 7 14.91 -0.13 7.03
C LEU A 7 14.85 0.35 8.48
N THR A 8 15.76 1.24 8.82
CA THR A 8 15.80 1.90 10.13
C THR A 8 15.88 3.40 9.94
N PHE A 9 15.36 4.14 10.91
CA PHE A 9 15.49 5.59 10.99
C PHE A 9 16.23 5.93 12.28
N ASP A 10 17.10 6.92 12.21
CA ASP A 10 17.73 7.49 13.40
C ASP A 10 16.87 8.59 14.04
N GLU A 11 17.40 9.25 15.06
CA GLU A 11 16.73 10.33 15.79
C GLU A 11 16.50 11.60 14.94
N TYR A 12 17.17 11.73 13.80
CA TYR A 12 17.01 12.81 12.83
C TYR A 12 16.15 12.44 11.64
N PHE A 13 15.56 11.22 11.62
CA PHE A 13 14.85 10.62 10.51
C PHE A 13 15.70 10.33 9.27
N ASP A 14 17.02 10.25 9.44
CA ASP A 14 17.88 9.75 8.37
C ASP A 14 17.67 8.24 8.21
N ASP A 15 17.39 7.81 6.98
CA ASP A 15 17.09 6.41 6.67
C ASP A 15 18.37 5.60 6.40
N LYS A 16 18.32 4.35 6.83
CA LYS A 16 19.36 3.38 6.58
C LYS A 16 18.75 2.06 6.12
N ILE A 17 19.09 1.64 4.91
CA ILE A 17 18.59 0.40 4.32
C ILE A 17 19.73 -0.63 4.31
N ILE A 18 19.52 -1.73 5.03
CA ILE A 18 20.51 -2.81 5.16
C ILE A 18 19.93 -4.06 4.52
N ASN A 19 20.66 -4.68 3.60
CA ASN A 19 20.24 -5.95 2.99
C ASN A 19 20.46 -7.14 3.94
N ASP A 20 20.02 -8.33 3.50
CA ASP A 20 20.17 -9.61 4.21
C ASP A 20 21.63 -10.01 4.51
N ARG A 21 22.61 -9.39 3.85
CA ARG A 21 24.05 -9.60 4.06
C ARG A 21 24.67 -8.54 4.97
N GLY A 22 23.87 -7.67 5.58
CA GLY A 22 24.36 -6.60 6.45
C GLY A 22 25.01 -5.42 5.70
N ILE A 23 24.84 -5.33 4.37
CA ILE A 23 25.43 -4.27 3.55
C ILE A 23 24.40 -3.15 3.41
N GLU A 24 24.83 -1.93 3.74
CA GLU A 24 24.04 -0.73 3.52
C GLU A 24 23.92 -0.41 2.03
N LYS A 25 22.72 -0.04 1.61
CA LYS A 25 22.40 0.34 0.23
C LYS A 25 21.68 1.67 0.18
N ALA A 26 22.06 2.51 -0.78
CA ALA A 26 21.31 3.72 -1.07
C ALA A 26 19.95 3.38 -1.70
N TYR A 27 18.91 4.13 -1.34
CA TYR A 27 17.54 3.95 -1.85
C TYR A 27 17.49 3.96 -3.38
N GLU A 28 18.30 4.81 -4.04
CA GLU A 28 18.36 4.94 -5.49
C GLU A 28 18.90 3.69 -6.19
N SER A 29 19.64 2.84 -5.47
CA SER A 29 20.19 1.60 -6.01
C SER A 29 19.15 0.49 -6.21
N PHE A 30 17.95 0.67 -5.64
CA PHE A 30 16.85 -0.29 -5.79
C PHE A 30 16.06 -0.06 -7.08
N SER A 31 15.53 -1.13 -7.64
CA SER A 31 14.60 -1.07 -8.77
C SER A 31 13.31 -0.34 -8.36
N GLN A 32 12.56 0.15 -9.34
CA GLN A 32 11.31 0.86 -9.09
C GLN A 32 10.31 0.04 -8.25
N GLY A 33 10.19 -1.27 -8.51
CA GLY A 33 9.31 -2.15 -7.75
C GLY A 33 9.79 -2.40 -6.31
N GLU A 34 11.12 -2.44 -6.09
CA GLU A 34 11.69 -2.55 -4.75
C GLU A 34 11.49 -1.26 -3.96
N ARG A 35 11.75 -0.09 -4.57
CA ARG A 35 11.48 1.21 -3.96
C ARG A 35 10.02 1.34 -3.55
N LYS A 36 9.08 0.97 -4.44
CA LYS A 36 7.64 1.00 -4.11
C LYS A 36 7.31 0.13 -2.90
N ARG A 37 7.92 -1.05 -2.75
CA ARG A 37 7.72 -1.91 -1.56
C ARG A 37 8.29 -1.28 -0.29
N ILE A 38 9.45 -0.63 -0.37
CA ILE A 38 10.06 0.11 0.75
C ILE A 38 9.11 1.23 1.18
N ASP A 39 8.64 2.06 0.23
CA ASP A 39 7.73 3.17 0.49
C ASP A 39 6.43 2.71 1.16
N LEU A 40 5.84 1.61 0.67
CA LEU A 40 4.64 1.03 1.26
C LEU A 40 4.88 0.48 2.66
N SER A 41 6.03 -0.14 2.90
CA SER A 41 6.40 -0.63 4.23
C SER A 41 6.54 0.52 5.22
N CYS A 42 7.15 1.64 4.82
CA CYS A 42 7.21 2.86 5.60
C CYS A 42 5.82 3.43 5.89
N LEU A 43 4.99 3.56 4.86
CA LEU A 43 3.63 4.08 4.99
C LEU A 43 2.84 3.29 6.05
N PHE A 44 2.80 1.97 5.92
CA PHE A 44 2.06 1.12 6.85
C PHE A 44 2.66 1.13 8.26
N ALA A 45 3.99 1.16 8.40
CA ALA A 45 4.65 1.27 9.69
C ALA A 45 4.29 2.59 10.40
N PHE A 46 4.31 3.73 9.69
CA PHE A 46 3.90 5.01 10.27
C PHE A 46 2.42 5.04 10.65
N MET A 47 1.54 4.42 9.86
CA MET A 47 0.13 4.28 10.22
C MET A 47 -0.04 3.47 11.52
N ASP A 48 0.74 2.39 11.69
CA ASP A 48 0.71 1.56 12.91
C ASP A 48 1.24 2.31 14.13
N ILE A 49 2.33 3.06 13.99
CA ILE A 49 2.87 3.91 15.08
C ILE A 49 1.80 4.91 15.54
N ARG A 50 1.13 5.59 14.61
CA ARG A 50 0.07 6.55 14.95
C ARG A 50 -1.08 5.88 15.68
N ARG A 51 -1.46 4.68 15.28
CA ARG A 51 -2.51 3.91 15.96
C ARG A 51 -2.10 3.52 17.38
N ILE A 52 -0.84 3.07 17.58
CA ILE A 52 -0.32 2.70 18.90
C ILE A 52 -0.25 3.91 19.83
N GLN A 53 0.12 5.08 19.31
CA GLN A 53 0.18 6.32 20.09
C GLN A 53 -1.19 6.82 20.57
N GLY A 54 -2.30 6.32 20.02
CA GLY A 54 -3.66 6.53 20.52
C GLY A 54 -4.20 7.96 20.42
N THR A 55 -3.46 8.88 19.78
CA THR A 55 -3.82 10.30 19.71
C THR A 55 -4.99 10.57 18.76
N VAL A 56 -5.12 9.77 17.69
CA VAL A 56 -6.24 9.83 16.73
C VAL A 56 -6.44 8.45 16.15
N SER A 57 -7.63 7.89 16.27
CA SER A 57 -8.02 6.65 15.62
C SER A 57 -8.83 6.96 14.37
N PHE A 58 -8.23 6.77 13.20
CA PHE A 58 -8.96 6.75 11.94
C PHE A 58 -9.33 5.30 11.62
N ASN A 59 -10.62 5.06 11.40
CA ASN A 59 -11.11 3.76 10.94
C ASN A 59 -11.41 3.75 9.44
N LEU A 60 -10.91 4.72 8.70
CA LEU A 60 -11.14 4.93 7.27
C LEU A 60 -9.85 5.34 6.59
N ALA A 61 -9.49 4.62 5.51
CA ALA A 61 -8.35 4.93 4.66
C ALA A 61 -8.74 4.86 3.18
N PHE A 62 -8.24 5.82 2.39
CA PHE A 62 -8.35 5.83 0.94
C PHE A 62 -6.96 5.67 0.33
N TYR A 63 -6.80 4.67 -0.52
CA TYR A 63 -5.56 4.37 -1.23
C TYR A 63 -5.76 4.63 -2.72
N ASP A 64 -5.24 5.75 -3.19
CA ASP A 64 -5.34 6.14 -4.59
C ASP A 64 -4.19 5.56 -5.39
N GLU A 65 -4.51 4.81 -6.45
CA GLU A 65 -3.57 4.15 -7.36
C GLU A 65 -2.46 3.32 -6.68
N LEU A 66 -2.69 2.89 -5.42
CA LEU A 66 -1.72 2.14 -4.63
C LEU A 66 -1.21 0.89 -5.36
N LEU A 67 -2.10 0.18 -6.03
CA LEU A 67 -1.85 -1.08 -6.72
C LEU A 67 -1.54 -0.92 -8.20
N ASP A 68 -1.65 0.30 -8.75
CA ASP A 68 -1.62 0.52 -10.19
C ASP A 68 -0.21 0.68 -10.75
N SER A 69 0.80 0.87 -9.89
CA SER A 69 2.17 1.14 -10.30
C SER A 69 3.16 0.09 -9.80
N ALA A 70 4.11 -0.28 -10.65
CA ALA A 70 5.39 -0.96 -10.38
C ALA A 70 5.41 -2.17 -9.42
N LEU A 71 4.26 -2.67 -8.96
CA LEU A 71 4.19 -3.88 -8.14
C LEU A 71 4.08 -5.12 -9.03
N SER A 72 4.86 -6.16 -8.70
CA SER A 72 4.64 -7.49 -9.24
C SER A 72 3.33 -8.09 -8.67
N SER A 73 2.78 -9.11 -9.34
CA SER A 73 1.59 -9.83 -8.84
C SER A 73 1.75 -10.26 -7.37
N LYS A 74 2.92 -10.79 -7.00
CA LYS A 74 3.23 -11.17 -5.63
C LYS A 74 3.28 -9.97 -4.68
N GLY A 75 3.79 -8.82 -5.15
CA GLY A 75 3.77 -7.57 -4.36
C GLY A 75 2.36 -7.08 -4.12
N THR A 76 1.50 -7.16 -5.13
CA THR A 76 0.08 -6.81 -5.02
C THR A 76 -0.64 -7.71 -4.01
N GLU A 77 -0.42 -9.03 -4.05
CA GLU A 77 -0.98 -9.98 -3.09
C GLU A 77 -0.58 -9.62 -1.65
N LYS A 78 0.69 -9.30 -1.42
CA LYS A 78 1.16 -8.89 -0.09
C LYS A 78 0.52 -7.59 0.42
N VAL A 79 0.27 -6.63 -0.47
CA VAL A 79 -0.47 -5.42 -0.08
C VAL A 79 -1.91 -5.77 0.32
N PHE A 80 -2.59 -6.65 -0.42
CA PHE A 80 -3.93 -7.11 -0.03
C PHE A 80 -3.95 -7.84 1.32
N GLU A 81 -2.95 -8.69 1.61
CA GLU A 81 -2.81 -9.32 2.93
C GLU A 81 -2.72 -8.27 4.05
N ILE A 82 -1.87 -7.25 3.89
CA ILE A 82 -1.75 -6.17 4.87
C ILE A 82 -3.07 -5.41 5.04
N LEU A 83 -3.77 -5.11 3.94
CA LEU A 83 -5.05 -4.41 4.00
C LEU A 83 -6.14 -5.27 4.69
N GLN A 84 -6.13 -6.59 4.49
CA GLN A 84 -7.03 -7.50 5.21
C GLN A 84 -6.74 -7.51 6.73
N GLU A 85 -5.47 -7.53 7.13
CA GLU A 85 -5.09 -7.42 8.55
C GLU A 85 -5.61 -6.11 9.16
N ARG A 86 -5.55 -5.00 8.41
CA ARG A 86 -6.08 -3.70 8.84
C ARG A 86 -7.60 -3.71 9.01
N VAL A 87 -8.32 -4.39 8.13
CA VAL A 87 -9.77 -4.59 8.26
C VAL A 87 -10.11 -5.34 9.55
N LEU A 88 -9.33 -6.37 9.91
CA LEU A 88 -9.49 -7.10 11.18
C LEU A 88 -9.25 -6.20 12.41
N LEU A 89 -8.49 -5.13 12.26
CA LEU A 89 -8.24 -4.11 13.27
C LEU A 89 -9.30 -2.99 13.28
N GLY A 90 -10.36 -3.13 12.48
CA GLY A 90 -11.49 -2.20 12.40
C GLY A 90 -11.32 -1.05 11.41
N GLU A 91 -10.32 -1.09 10.51
CA GLU A 91 -10.13 -0.10 9.47
C GLU A 91 -11.00 -0.44 8.23
N ASN A 92 -11.66 0.56 7.66
CA ASN A 92 -12.32 0.47 6.37
C ASN A 92 -11.37 1.01 5.29
N SER A 93 -10.91 0.15 4.40
CA SER A 93 -9.95 0.50 3.35
C SER A 93 -10.67 0.63 2.01
N TYR A 94 -10.53 1.78 1.35
CA TYR A 94 -11.01 2.02 0.00
C TYR A 94 -9.82 2.15 -0.95
N ILE A 95 -9.82 1.32 -1.99
CA ILE A 95 -8.77 1.31 -3.02
C ILE A 95 -9.35 1.92 -4.29
N ILE A 96 -8.72 2.98 -4.78
CA ILE A 96 -9.04 3.57 -6.07
C ILE A 96 -8.08 2.97 -7.09
N THR A 97 -8.62 2.30 -8.11
CA THR A 97 -7.83 1.64 -9.16
C THR A 97 -8.55 1.67 -10.50
N HIS A 98 -7.82 1.76 -11.58
CA HIS A 98 -8.31 1.58 -12.94
C HIS A 98 -7.95 0.20 -13.52
N LYS A 99 -7.22 -0.63 -12.78
CA LYS A 99 -6.86 -1.98 -13.18
C LYS A 99 -7.94 -2.99 -12.81
N LYS A 100 -8.68 -3.47 -13.80
CA LYS A 100 -9.76 -4.46 -13.61
C LYS A 100 -9.28 -5.77 -12.99
N GLU A 101 -8.03 -6.16 -13.19
CA GLU A 101 -7.44 -7.36 -12.62
C GLU A 101 -7.39 -7.33 -11.09
N ASN A 102 -7.16 -6.14 -10.49
CA ASN A 102 -7.16 -5.97 -9.04
C ASN A 102 -8.53 -6.26 -8.42
N LEU A 103 -9.63 -6.01 -9.16
CA LEU A 103 -11.00 -6.20 -8.69
C LEU A 103 -11.38 -7.67 -8.48
N LYS A 104 -10.60 -8.61 -9.01
CA LYS A 104 -10.82 -10.05 -8.86
C LYS A 104 -10.24 -10.63 -7.56
N ASN A 105 -9.54 -9.82 -6.78
CA ASN A 105 -8.94 -10.29 -5.54
C ASN A 105 -10.04 -10.60 -4.51
N PRO A 106 -10.02 -11.80 -3.89
CA PRO A 106 -11.05 -12.23 -2.93
C PRO A 106 -11.10 -11.39 -1.65
N ALA A 107 -10.08 -10.56 -1.39
CA ALA A 107 -10.06 -9.60 -0.29
C ALA A 107 -11.04 -8.43 -0.47
N ILE A 108 -11.56 -8.22 -1.69
CA ILE A 108 -12.47 -7.11 -1.99
C ILE A 108 -13.90 -7.51 -1.64
N ASN A 109 -14.51 -6.76 -0.71
CA ASN A 109 -15.86 -7.00 -0.23
C ASN A 109 -16.93 -6.27 -1.06
N GLY A 110 -16.56 -5.21 -1.79
CA GLY A 110 -17.49 -4.45 -2.60
C GLY A 110 -16.77 -3.58 -3.63
N ILE A 111 -17.47 -3.25 -4.69
CA ILE A 111 -16.96 -2.43 -5.79
C ILE A 111 -17.93 -1.28 -6.03
N ILE A 112 -17.39 -0.06 -6.05
CA ILE A 112 -18.11 1.15 -6.48
C ILE A 112 -17.54 1.51 -7.86
N TYR A 113 -18.34 1.37 -8.90
CA TYR A 113 -17.92 1.74 -10.24
C TYR A 113 -18.27 3.20 -10.51
N LEU A 114 -17.28 3.97 -10.95
CA LEU A 114 -17.45 5.37 -11.32
C LEU A 114 -17.25 5.52 -12.83
N GLU A 115 -18.15 6.23 -13.47
CA GLU A 115 -18.06 6.55 -14.90
C GLU A 115 -18.24 8.06 -15.13
N LYS A 116 -17.62 8.57 -16.18
CA LYS A 116 -17.74 9.97 -16.58
C LYS A 116 -18.55 10.06 -17.87
N ILE A 117 -19.75 10.64 -17.78
CA ILE A 117 -20.65 10.84 -18.90
C ILE A 117 -20.91 12.34 -19.07
N GLY A 118 -20.58 12.90 -20.25
CA GLY A 118 -20.79 14.31 -20.52
C GLY A 118 -20.07 15.26 -19.57
N GLY A 119 -18.90 14.86 -19.06
CA GLY A 119 -18.12 15.64 -18.11
C GLY A 119 -18.53 15.48 -16.64
N ILE A 120 -19.62 14.76 -16.35
CA ILE A 120 -20.12 14.54 -14.98
C ILE A 120 -19.77 13.12 -14.54
N THR A 121 -19.19 12.99 -13.36
CA THR A 121 -18.91 11.69 -12.73
C THR A 121 -20.16 11.16 -12.04
N ARG A 122 -20.50 9.90 -12.29
CA ARG A 122 -21.67 9.22 -11.73
C ARG A 122 -21.26 7.82 -11.24
N ILE A 123 -22.04 7.29 -10.31
CA ILE A 123 -21.97 5.87 -9.96
C ILE A 123 -22.64 5.12 -11.12
N GLY A 124 -21.87 4.25 -11.76
CA GLY A 124 -22.32 3.40 -12.86
C GLY A 124 -22.55 1.97 -12.42
N GLU A 125 -22.97 1.12 -13.36
CA GLU A 125 -23.07 -0.32 -13.16
C GLU A 125 -21.80 -1.01 -13.64
N TYR A 126 -21.20 -1.86 -12.78
CA TYR A 126 -20.09 -2.71 -13.17
C TYR A 126 -20.62 -3.86 -14.04
N LYS A 127 -20.22 -3.86 -15.32
CA LYS A 127 -20.57 -4.90 -16.31
C LYS A 127 -19.45 -5.91 -16.48
#